data_8d2532fd68901c9d1341f2723a636739
#
_entry.id   8d2532fd68901c9d1341f2723a636739
#
_cell.length_a   1.000
_cell.length_b   1.000
_cell.length_c   1.000
_cell.angle_alpha   90.00
_cell.angle_beta   90.00
_cell.angle_gamma   90.00
#
_symmetry.space_group_name_H-M   'P 1'
#
loop_
_entity.id
_entity.type
_entity.pdbx_description
1 polymer ?
#
loop_
_entity_poly.entity_id
_entity_poly.type
_entity_poly.pdbx_seq_one_letter_code
_entity_poly.pdbx_strand_id
1 'polypeptide(L)'
;MKQILSHRHQIAFAIFLLVFLFGCQKNVKDSGGPGNPNGDNSTNISPKEFKDFVVKKLVGDNPNMGATNVDANLKNGWGLAISPNGMIKVNAEKVGVSGIYNLDGNIVSAPTLIPGSAVSDDGISHPTGHVFNTTNDFKLPNGNPALFISASEDGSVAGWNIGNTAIRMIDNAPAAAYVGITIAAYAGNNYLYAANFSGNRIDVYDKNWAVTKTTFADPSLPDGYSPFNIQTIDGMLYVTYAKKNSQTGEEETGNGKGYINVFNPDGSFVKRFASGGKLNAPWGMVKAPAGFWGSGSQLTNMILVGNFGNGQINVFDENGNSMGALQSKGKPIEIDGLWGIAFPPATSFNSTYLYFAAGPGTEQHGLMGYIKNMYLN
;
A
#
# COMPACT_ATOMS: atom_id res chain seq x y z
N MET A 1 -37.41 7.23 17.82
CA MET A 1 -37.18 6.87 19.22
C MET A 1 -37.05 5.34 19.31
N LYS A 2 -35.84 4.81 19.11
CA LYS A 2 -35.44 3.44 19.52
C LYS A 2 -33.93 3.46 19.64
N GLN A 3 -33.46 3.38 20.89
CA GLN A 3 -32.07 3.25 21.26
C GLN A 3 -31.53 1.90 20.78
N ILE A 4 -30.36 1.89 20.17
CA ILE A 4 -29.59 0.68 19.96
C ILE A 4 -28.42 0.70 20.91
N LEU A 5 -28.43 -0.28 21.83
CA LEU A 5 -27.46 -0.48 22.91
C LEU A 5 -26.13 -0.98 22.32
N SER A 6 -25.05 -0.30 22.75
CA SER A 6 -23.68 -0.79 22.58
C SER A 6 -23.46 -2.04 23.44
N HIS A 7 -23.07 -3.16 22.85
CA HIS A 7 -22.61 -4.34 23.58
C HIS A 7 -21.09 -4.29 23.71
N ARG A 8 -20.64 -3.94 24.92
CA ARG A 8 -19.27 -4.20 25.38
C ARG A 8 -19.15 -5.69 25.71
N HIS A 9 -18.33 -6.44 24.99
CA HIS A 9 -17.94 -7.79 25.39
C HIS A 9 -16.67 -7.72 26.23
N GLN A 10 -16.80 -8.03 27.51
CA GLN A 10 -15.68 -8.36 28.40
C GLN A 10 -15.25 -9.79 28.10
N ILE A 11 -14.01 -9.97 27.68
CA ILE A 11 -13.39 -11.29 27.51
C ILE A 11 -12.67 -11.64 28.81
N ALA A 12 -13.13 -12.69 29.48
CA ALA A 12 -12.49 -13.27 30.65
C ALA A 12 -11.25 -14.08 30.23
N PHE A 13 -10.11 -13.79 30.89
CA PHE A 13 -8.88 -14.57 30.74
C PHE A 13 -8.99 -15.94 31.43
N ALA A 14 -8.92 -17.02 30.67
CA ALA A 14 -8.69 -18.35 31.18
C ALA A 14 -7.20 -18.71 30.99
N ILE A 15 -6.48 -18.85 32.09
CA ILE A 15 -5.07 -19.29 32.12
C ILE A 15 -5.05 -20.81 31.92
N PHE A 16 -4.48 -21.26 30.79
CA PHE A 16 -4.14 -22.67 30.57
C PHE A 16 -2.64 -22.88 30.78
N LEU A 17 -2.30 -23.66 31.80
CA LEU A 17 -0.93 -24.10 32.13
C LEU A 17 -0.57 -25.24 31.19
N LEU A 18 0.38 -25.06 30.26
CA LEU A 18 0.92 -26.11 29.41
C LEU A 18 2.31 -26.52 29.86
N VAL A 19 2.43 -27.80 30.23
CA VAL A 19 3.65 -28.48 30.63
C VAL A 19 4.55 -28.70 29.41
N PHE A 20 5.80 -28.24 29.50
CA PHE A 20 6.83 -28.50 28.47
C PHE A 20 7.42 -29.89 28.63
N LEU A 21 7.27 -30.73 27.63
CA LEU A 21 8.08 -31.95 27.46
C LEU A 21 9.24 -31.64 26.51
N PHE A 22 10.45 -31.72 27.01
CA PHE A 22 11.69 -31.66 26.23
C PHE A 22 11.87 -32.95 25.42
N GLY A 23 11.78 -32.86 24.10
CA GLY A 23 12.18 -33.90 23.18
C GLY A 23 13.57 -33.59 22.59
N CYS A 24 14.56 -34.38 22.88
CA CYS A 24 15.88 -34.37 22.21
C CYS A 24 15.75 -34.77 20.74
N GLN A 25 16.11 -33.89 19.80
CA GLN A 25 16.33 -34.29 18.42
C GLN A 25 17.80 -34.61 18.15
N LYS A 26 18.04 -35.86 17.70
CA LYS A 26 19.32 -36.36 17.20
C LYS A 26 19.66 -35.72 15.86
N ASN A 27 20.89 -35.23 15.73
CA ASN A 27 21.50 -34.84 14.45
C ASN A 27 21.64 -36.03 13.51
N VAL A 28 20.95 -36.03 12.38
CA VAL A 28 21.20 -36.94 11.26
C VAL A 28 22.18 -36.25 10.33
N LYS A 29 23.36 -36.82 10.12
CA LYS A 29 24.30 -36.44 9.07
C LYS A 29 23.76 -36.96 7.74
N ASP A 30 23.48 -36.06 6.83
CA ASP A 30 23.13 -36.41 5.46
C ASP A 30 24.39 -36.75 4.67
N SER A 31 24.43 -37.95 4.15
CA SER A 31 25.46 -38.48 3.26
C SER A 31 25.07 -38.12 1.80
N GLY A 32 26.00 -37.49 1.09
CA GLY A 32 25.82 -36.97 -0.28
C GLY A 32 25.32 -38.01 -1.28
N GLY A 33 24.34 -37.59 -2.07
CA GLY A 33 23.92 -38.20 -3.33
C GLY A 33 24.49 -37.43 -4.53
N PRO A 34 24.57 -38.03 -5.72
CA PRO A 34 25.33 -37.50 -6.86
C PRO A 34 24.65 -36.27 -7.49
N GLY A 35 25.49 -35.28 -7.86
CA GLY A 35 25.12 -33.98 -8.37
C GLY A 35 24.27 -33.98 -9.64
N ASN A 36 23.34 -33.08 -9.67
CA ASN A 36 22.55 -32.71 -10.87
C ASN A 36 23.32 -31.67 -11.70
N PRO A 37 23.55 -31.87 -13.01
CA PRO A 37 24.42 -31.03 -13.83
C PRO A 37 23.69 -29.83 -14.48
N ASN A 38 22.58 -29.37 -13.97
CA ASN A 38 21.94 -28.13 -14.42
C ASN A 38 22.26 -27.01 -13.44
N GLY A 39 23.23 -26.18 -13.81
CA GLY A 39 23.68 -25.03 -13.05
C GLY A 39 22.54 -24.08 -12.75
N ASP A 40 22.12 -24.12 -11.49
CA ASP A 40 21.26 -23.10 -10.92
C ASP A 40 22.13 -21.86 -10.65
N ASN A 41 22.08 -20.89 -11.57
CA ASN A 41 22.63 -19.55 -11.39
C ASN A 41 21.74 -18.73 -10.44
N SER A 42 21.39 -19.29 -9.28
CA SER A 42 20.90 -18.47 -8.19
C SER A 42 22.07 -17.62 -7.70
N THR A 43 22.12 -16.37 -8.13
CA THR A 43 22.98 -15.37 -7.50
C THR A 43 22.68 -15.38 -6.00
N ASN A 44 23.61 -15.93 -5.21
CA ASN A 44 23.57 -15.86 -3.75
C ASN A 44 23.64 -14.39 -3.33
N ILE A 45 22.51 -13.69 -3.37
CA ILE A 45 22.38 -12.33 -2.87
C ILE A 45 22.55 -12.45 -1.35
N SER A 46 23.66 -11.94 -0.87
CA SER A 46 23.99 -11.98 0.57
C SER A 46 22.90 -11.25 1.35
N PRO A 47 22.38 -11.82 2.45
CA PRO A 47 21.41 -11.13 3.32
C PRO A 47 21.92 -9.82 3.94
N LYS A 48 23.15 -9.42 3.67
CA LYS A 48 23.73 -8.16 4.14
C LYS A 48 23.09 -6.91 3.54
N GLU A 49 22.56 -6.98 2.31
CA GLU A 49 22.11 -5.79 1.57
C GLU A 49 20.80 -5.18 2.10
N PHE A 50 20.03 -5.91 2.93
CA PHE A 50 18.78 -5.41 3.50
C PHE A 50 18.86 -4.92 4.94
N LYS A 51 20.06 -4.88 5.56
CA LYS A 51 20.24 -4.70 7.02
C LYS A 51 20.46 -3.27 7.48
N ASP A 52 20.82 -2.38 6.57
CA ASP A 52 21.40 -1.08 6.93
C ASP A 52 20.43 0.06 6.60
N PHE A 53 19.17 -0.08 7.02
CA PHE A 53 18.17 0.96 6.81
C PHE A 53 17.82 1.67 8.10
N VAL A 54 17.46 2.94 7.98
CA VAL A 54 16.97 3.78 9.07
C VAL A 54 15.60 4.32 8.73
N VAL A 55 14.74 4.38 9.76
CA VAL A 55 13.43 4.98 9.67
C VAL A 55 13.48 6.39 10.25
N LYS A 56 13.00 7.38 9.52
CA LYS A 56 12.77 8.74 9.99
C LYS A 56 11.28 9.04 9.99
N LYS A 57 10.73 9.34 11.14
CA LYS A 57 9.36 9.81 11.30
C LYS A 57 9.31 11.32 11.05
N LEU A 58 8.52 11.77 10.10
CA LEU A 58 8.45 13.16 9.67
C LEU A 58 7.22 13.89 10.23
N VAL A 59 6.04 13.29 10.11
CA VAL A 59 4.77 13.87 10.57
C VAL A 59 4.01 12.83 11.36
N GLY A 60 3.53 13.21 12.53
CA GLY A 60 2.60 12.40 13.33
C GLY A 60 1.37 13.21 13.71
N ASP A 61 0.26 12.54 14.00
CA ASP A 61 -0.98 13.23 14.40
C ASP A 61 -0.92 13.84 15.80
N ASN A 62 0.05 13.44 16.60
CA ASN A 62 0.30 13.98 17.94
C ASN A 62 1.77 13.86 18.33
N PRO A 63 2.24 14.58 19.37
CA PRO A 63 3.66 14.58 19.79
C PRO A 63 4.20 13.21 20.21
N ASN A 64 3.34 12.30 20.70
CA ASN A 64 3.76 10.98 21.18
C ASN A 64 4.19 10.04 20.03
N MET A 65 3.90 10.39 18.76
CA MET A 65 4.37 9.66 17.61
C MET A 65 5.90 9.76 17.42
N GLY A 66 6.55 10.72 18.09
CA GLY A 66 8.00 10.93 17.98
C GLY A 66 8.43 11.38 16.58
N ALA A 67 7.55 12.03 15.85
CA ALA A 67 7.82 12.63 14.54
C ALA A 67 8.38 14.05 14.67
N THR A 68 9.01 14.52 13.59
CA THR A 68 9.60 15.88 13.55
C THR A 68 8.51 16.96 13.62
N ASN A 69 7.38 16.75 12.93
CA ASN A 69 6.26 17.68 12.83
C ASN A 69 4.98 17.02 13.37
N VAL A 70 4.03 17.84 13.77
CA VAL A 70 2.70 17.39 14.21
C VAL A 70 1.63 17.99 13.30
N ASP A 71 0.77 17.13 12.75
CA ASP A 71 -0.46 17.51 12.06
C ASP A 71 -1.63 16.69 12.60
N ALA A 72 -2.47 17.32 13.42
CA ALA A 72 -3.61 16.66 14.06
C ALA A 72 -4.63 16.09 13.06
N ASN A 73 -4.59 16.53 11.81
CA ASN A 73 -5.45 16.02 10.74
C ASN A 73 -4.92 14.71 10.11
N LEU A 74 -3.66 14.32 10.36
CA LEU A 74 -3.13 13.07 9.83
C LEU A 74 -3.62 11.88 10.68
N LYS A 75 -4.88 11.50 10.53
CA LYS A 75 -5.49 10.34 11.21
C LYS A 75 -5.65 9.19 10.24
N ASN A 76 -5.11 8.02 10.58
CA ASN A 76 -5.01 6.85 9.69
C ASN A 76 -4.45 7.26 8.31
N GLY A 77 -3.16 7.62 8.28
CA GLY A 77 -2.47 7.98 7.04
C GLY A 77 -2.41 6.78 6.11
N TRP A 78 -3.15 6.80 4.98
CA TRP A 78 -3.31 5.65 4.11
C TRP A 78 -2.49 5.78 2.82
N GLY A 79 -3.13 6.17 1.73
CA GLY A 79 -2.48 6.35 0.44
C GLY A 79 -1.62 7.61 0.39
N LEU A 80 -0.42 7.50 -0.15
CA LEU A 80 0.42 8.65 -0.40
C LEU A 80 0.80 8.73 -1.88
N ALA A 81 0.83 9.97 -2.40
CA ALA A 81 1.28 10.26 -3.75
C ALA A 81 2.25 11.43 -3.74
N ILE A 82 3.29 11.36 -4.58
CA ILE A 82 4.35 12.36 -4.65
C ILE A 82 4.38 12.94 -6.06
N SER A 83 4.23 14.26 -6.16
CA SER A 83 4.30 14.97 -7.42
C SER A 83 5.74 15.22 -7.89
N PRO A 84 5.97 15.54 -9.17
CA PRO A 84 7.30 15.81 -9.70
C PRO A 84 8.06 16.95 -9.02
N ASN A 85 7.36 17.90 -8.41
CA ASN A 85 7.96 19.01 -7.66
C ASN A 85 8.17 18.70 -6.17
N GLY A 86 7.99 17.44 -5.75
CA GLY A 86 8.24 17.00 -4.39
C GLY A 86 7.11 17.28 -3.39
N MET A 87 5.91 17.67 -3.86
CA MET A 87 4.72 17.75 -3.01
C MET A 87 4.25 16.34 -2.68
N ILE A 88 4.12 16.03 -1.41
CA ILE A 88 3.52 14.79 -0.91
C ILE A 88 2.09 15.07 -0.48
N LYS A 89 1.14 14.29 -0.97
CA LYS A 89 -0.21 14.26 -0.41
C LYS A 89 -0.46 12.90 0.25
N VAL A 90 -1.02 12.94 1.47
CA VAL A 90 -1.38 11.74 2.23
C VAL A 90 -2.85 11.80 2.59
N ASN A 91 -3.58 10.78 2.20
CA ASN A 91 -4.98 10.61 2.59
C ASN A 91 -5.06 10.25 4.07
N ALA A 92 -5.83 11.02 4.83
CA ALA A 92 -6.11 10.83 6.24
C ALA A 92 -7.56 10.31 6.38
N GLU A 93 -7.69 8.99 6.40
CA GLU A 93 -8.96 8.27 6.24
C GLU A 93 -9.99 8.68 7.29
N LYS A 94 -9.61 8.73 8.57
CA LYS A 94 -10.54 9.00 9.70
C LYS A 94 -11.13 10.42 9.70
N VAL A 95 -10.57 11.34 8.92
CA VAL A 95 -11.00 12.76 8.94
C VAL A 95 -11.38 13.30 7.57
N GLY A 96 -11.35 12.47 6.54
CA GLY A 96 -11.84 12.83 5.20
C GLY A 96 -11.02 13.91 4.49
N VAL A 97 -9.71 13.99 4.75
CA VAL A 97 -8.84 14.99 4.12
C VAL A 97 -7.60 14.36 3.52
N SER A 98 -6.91 15.13 2.69
CA SER A 98 -5.56 14.80 2.21
C SER A 98 -4.58 15.88 2.68
N GLY A 99 -3.67 15.51 3.60
CA GLY A 99 -2.59 16.38 4.08
C GLY A 99 -1.60 16.73 2.96
N ILE A 100 -0.97 17.90 3.05
CA ILE A 100 -0.04 18.40 2.02
C ILE A 100 1.30 18.75 2.67
N TYR A 101 2.34 18.02 2.28
CA TYR A 101 3.68 18.11 2.87
C TYR A 101 4.74 18.28 1.78
N ASN A 102 5.91 18.80 2.17
CA ASN A 102 7.11 18.69 1.36
C ASN A 102 7.90 17.41 1.72
N LEU A 103 9.02 17.15 1.02
CA LEU A 103 9.86 15.97 1.26
C LEU A 103 10.51 15.94 2.66
N ASP A 104 10.58 17.05 3.38
CA ASP A 104 11.07 17.14 4.76
C ASP A 104 9.95 16.96 5.80
N GLY A 105 8.70 16.78 5.35
CA GLY A 105 7.53 16.63 6.20
C GLY A 105 6.96 17.94 6.73
N ASN A 106 7.42 19.11 6.23
CA ASN A 106 6.80 20.37 6.60
C ASN A 106 5.42 20.49 5.96
N ILE A 107 4.43 20.96 6.71
CA ILE A 107 3.10 21.26 6.21
C ILE A 107 3.21 22.44 5.22
N VAL A 108 2.75 22.23 3.99
CA VAL A 108 2.82 23.23 2.91
C VAL A 108 1.60 24.15 2.91
N SER A 109 0.43 23.60 3.21
CA SER A 109 -0.83 24.34 3.28
C SER A 109 -1.86 23.58 4.11
N ALA A 110 -3.04 24.19 4.30
CA ALA A 110 -4.19 23.48 4.87
C ALA A 110 -4.50 22.22 4.05
N PRO A 111 -4.99 21.14 4.69
CA PRO A 111 -5.31 19.90 4.01
C PRO A 111 -6.45 20.10 3.01
N THR A 112 -6.48 19.27 1.98
CA THR A 112 -7.59 19.24 1.00
C THR A 112 -8.72 18.39 1.57
N LEU A 113 -9.93 18.93 1.64
CA LEU A 113 -11.14 18.16 1.94
C LEU A 113 -11.44 17.21 0.77
N ILE A 114 -11.66 15.94 1.07
CA ILE A 114 -12.09 14.93 0.10
C ILE A 114 -13.59 14.71 0.31
N PRO A 115 -14.44 15.05 -0.66
CA PRO A 115 -15.88 14.89 -0.50
C PRO A 115 -16.25 13.41 -0.53
N GLY A 116 -17.04 12.97 0.43
CA GLY A 116 -17.58 11.62 0.52
C GLY A 116 -18.68 11.36 -0.50
N SER A 117 -19.20 10.12 -0.49
CA SER A 117 -20.39 9.73 -1.24
C SER A 117 -21.60 10.56 -0.84
N ALA A 118 -22.56 10.69 -1.75
CA ALA A 118 -23.84 11.36 -1.47
C ALA A 118 -24.69 10.63 -0.42
N VAL A 119 -24.39 9.35 -0.16
CA VAL A 119 -25.12 8.50 0.79
C VAL A 119 -24.25 8.09 2.00
N SER A 120 -23.12 8.76 2.23
CA SER A 120 -22.29 8.54 3.42
C SER A 120 -23.06 8.88 4.69
N ASP A 121 -23.10 7.96 5.64
CA ASP A 121 -23.91 8.06 6.86
C ASP A 121 -23.43 9.19 7.79
N ASP A 122 -22.13 9.49 7.79
CA ASP A 122 -21.50 10.52 8.63
C ASP A 122 -21.18 11.81 7.86
N GLY A 123 -21.39 11.84 6.54
CA GLY A 123 -21.08 12.96 5.66
C GLY A 123 -19.58 13.20 5.45
N ILE A 124 -18.72 12.29 5.92
CA ILE A 124 -17.25 12.33 5.80
C ILE A 124 -16.83 11.30 4.74
N SER A 125 -15.83 11.62 3.93
CA SER A 125 -15.18 10.61 3.10
C SER A 125 -14.18 9.80 3.94
N HIS A 126 -13.90 8.59 3.47
CA HIS A 126 -12.87 7.72 4.03
C HIS A 126 -11.78 7.48 2.97
N PRO A 127 -10.92 8.50 2.66
CA PRO A 127 -10.00 8.43 1.55
C PRO A 127 -8.85 7.45 1.82
N THR A 128 -8.65 6.53 0.89
CA THR A 128 -7.71 5.42 0.94
C THR A 128 -6.59 5.59 -0.09
N GLY A 129 -6.62 4.82 -1.19
CA GLY A 129 -5.63 4.90 -2.26
C GLY A 129 -5.48 6.31 -2.86
N HIS A 130 -4.27 6.66 -3.27
CA HIS A 130 -3.95 7.97 -3.81
C HIS A 130 -2.97 7.87 -4.98
N VAL A 131 -3.23 8.58 -6.07
CA VAL A 131 -2.34 8.62 -7.24
C VAL A 131 -2.13 10.04 -7.74
N PHE A 132 -0.89 10.34 -8.14
CA PHE A 132 -0.57 11.55 -8.90
C PHE A 132 -0.78 11.28 -10.39
N ASN A 133 -1.59 12.11 -11.04
CA ASN A 133 -1.87 12.02 -12.48
C ASN A 133 -0.82 12.80 -13.26
N THR A 134 -0.03 12.09 -14.05
CA THR A 134 0.98 12.66 -14.94
C THR A 134 0.44 12.98 -16.35
N THR A 135 -0.85 12.76 -16.58
CA THR A 135 -1.49 12.89 -17.90
C THR A 135 -2.31 14.18 -18.00
N ASN A 136 -2.73 14.54 -19.22
CA ASN A 136 -3.68 15.63 -19.47
C ASN A 136 -5.15 15.17 -19.46
N ASP A 137 -5.39 13.91 -19.12
CA ASP A 137 -6.71 13.30 -19.02
C ASP A 137 -7.30 13.46 -17.60
N PHE A 138 -8.44 12.87 -17.34
CA PHE A 138 -9.16 12.96 -16.06
C PHE A 138 -9.47 14.40 -15.68
N LYS A 139 -10.09 15.12 -16.62
CA LYS A 139 -10.43 16.54 -16.46
C LYS A 139 -11.54 16.72 -15.45
N LEU A 140 -11.37 17.76 -14.62
CA LEU A 140 -12.38 18.26 -13.70
C LEU A 140 -13.33 19.24 -14.40
N PRO A 141 -14.46 19.63 -13.81
CA PRO A 141 -15.40 20.58 -14.38
C PRO A 141 -14.81 21.95 -14.74
N ASN A 142 -13.67 22.33 -14.15
CA ASN A 142 -12.93 23.54 -14.51
C ASN A 142 -12.10 23.39 -15.80
N GLY A 143 -12.18 22.25 -16.50
CA GLY A 143 -11.49 21.96 -17.75
C GLY A 143 -10.03 21.51 -17.61
N ASN A 144 -9.45 21.59 -16.41
CA ASN A 144 -8.07 21.16 -16.15
C ASN A 144 -8.02 19.71 -15.65
N PRO A 145 -6.91 18.97 -15.89
CA PRO A 145 -6.73 17.65 -15.33
C PRO A 145 -6.74 17.66 -13.80
N ALA A 146 -7.26 16.61 -13.17
CA ALA A 146 -6.97 16.33 -11.78
C ALA A 146 -5.47 16.05 -11.66
N LEU A 147 -4.78 16.69 -10.72
CA LEU A 147 -3.37 16.41 -10.41
C LEU A 147 -3.24 15.23 -9.45
N PHE A 148 -4.14 15.15 -8.49
CA PHE A 148 -4.21 14.04 -7.54
C PHE A 148 -5.62 13.45 -7.55
N ILE A 149 -5.68 12.12 -7.47
CA ILE A 149 -6.94 11.38 -7.47
C ILE A 149 -6.94 10.45 -6.25
N SER A 150 -7.99 10.56 -5.44
CA SER A 150 -8.21 9.74 -4.23
C SER A 150 -9.36 8.78 -4.43
N ALA A 151 -9.17 7.52 -4.07
CA ALA A 151 -10.22 6.55 -3.84
C ALA A 151 -10.73 6.65 -2.41
N SER A 152 -11.92 6.15 -2.12
CA SER A 152 -12.51 6.16 -0.78
C SER A 152 -13.32 4.89 -0.50
N GLU A 153 -13.33 4.43 0.75
CA GLU A 153 -14.10 3.26 1.17
C GLU A 153 -15.61 3.45 1.06
N ASP A 154 -16.07 4.69 1.03
CA ASP A 154 -17.48 5.00 0.80
C ASP A 154 -17.94 4.79 -0.67
N GLY A 155 -17.06 4.26 -1.52
CA GLY A 155 -17.34 3.99 -2.94
C GLY A 155 -17.19 5.21 -3.85
N SER A 156 -16.62 6.31 -3.36
CA SER A 156 -16.37 7.51 -4.16
C SER A 156 -14.93 7.59 -4.68
N VAL A 157 -14.75 8.37 -5.77
CA VAL A 157 -13.43 8.79 -6.26
C VAL A 157 -13.47 10.29 -6.49
N ALA A 158 -12.49 10.99 -5.95
CA ALA A 158 -12.39 12.45 -6.06
C ALA A 158 -11.08 12.87 -6.73
N GLY A 159 -11.14 13.89 -7.59
CA GLY A 159 -10.00 14.51 -8.24
C GLY A 159 -9.73 15.90 -7.67
N TRP A 160 -8.47 16.29 -7.58
CA TRP A 160 -8.04 17.61 -7.11
C TRP A 160 -6.97 18.21 -8.04
N ASN A 161 -7.06 19.50 -8.31
CA ASN A 161 -5.99 20.24 -8.96
C ASN A 161 -5.67 21.57 -8.30
N ILE A 162 -6.64 22.21 -7.63
CA ILE A 162 -6.48 23.51 -6.96
C ILE A 162 -7.55 23.70 -5.88
N GLY A 163 -7.26 24.58 -4.93
CA GLY A 163 -8.19 24.94 -3.84
C GLY A 163 -8.16 23.99 -2.67
N ASN A 164 -9.09 24.17 -1.74
CA ASN A 164 -9.12 23.46 -0.46
C ASN A 164 -10.03 22.21 -0.47
N THR A 165 -10.73 21.95 -1.59
CA THR A 165 -11.68 20.84 -1.71
C THR A 165 -11.47 20.14 -3.04
N ALA A 166 -11.38 18.81 -3.01
CA ALA A 166 -11.43 17.97 -4.21
C ALA A 166 -12.85 17.91 -4.79
N ILE A 167 -12.98 17.43 -6.00
CA ILE A 167 -14.26 17.27 -6.69
C ILE A 167 -14.55 15.77 -6.81
N ARG A 168 -15.70 15.32 -6.29
CA ARG A 168 -16.16 13.94 -6.48
C ARG A 168 -16.53 13.73 -7.95
N MET A 169 -15.85 12.81 -8.60
CA MET A 169 -16.02 12.47 -10.01
C MET A 169 -16.78 11.16 -10.22
N ILE A 170 -16.68 10.24 -9.26
CA ILE A 170 -17.34 8.92 -9.27
C ILE A 170 -18.01 8.73 -7.92
N ASP A 171 -19.21 8.15 -7.93
CA ASP A 171 -19.97 7.76 -6.75
C ASP A 171 -20.67 6.42 -7.02
N ASN A 172 -20.12 5.35 -6.48
CA ASN A 172 -20.65 3.99 -6.62
C ASN A 172 -21.11 3.40 -5.28
N ALA A 173 -21.38 4.27 -4.30
CA ALA A 173 -21.93 3.84 -3.03
C ALA A 173 -23.38 3.31 -3.18
N PRO A 174 -23.78 2.33 -2.39
CA PRO A 174 -22.99 1.51 -1.46
C PRO A 174 -22.37 0.26 -2.12
N ALA A 175 -22.33 0.19 -3.46
CA ALA A 175 -21.91 -1.02 -4.20
C ALA A 175 -20.39 -1.20 -4.29
N ALA A 176 -19.62 -0.24 -3.78
CA ALA A 176 -18.16 -0.28 -3.81
C ALA A 176 -17.56 0.20 -2.49
N ALA A 177 -16.37 -0.36 -2.16
CA ALA A 177 -15.41 0.19 -1.20
C ALA A 177 -14.04 0.18 -1.90
N TYR A 178 -13.57 1.36 -2.28
CA TYR A 178 -12.31 1.48 -2.99
C TYR A 178 -11.17 1.65 -2.00
N VAL A 179 -10.22 0.71 -2.02
CA VAL A 179 -9.08 0.70 -1.09
C VAL A 179 -7.73 0.96 -1.77
N GLY A 180 -7.66 0.93 -3.09
CA GLY A 180 -6.46 1.23 -3.87
C GLY A 180 -6.81 1.81 -5.24
N ILE A 181 -5.89 2.60 -5.82
CA ILE A 181 -6.12 3.28 -7.11
C ILE A 181 -4.82 3.52 -7.85
N THR A 182 -4.84 3.37 -9.17
CA THR A 182 -3.69 3.70 -10.03
C THR A 182 -4.14 4.15 -11.43
N ILE A 183 -3.23 4.73 -12.18
CA ILE A 183 -3.41 5.08 -13.60
C ILE A 183 -2.44 4.26 -14.43
N ALA A 184 -2.92 3.66 -15.54
CA ALA A 184 -2.07 3.05 -16.54
C ALA A 184 -2.57 3.37 -17.96
N ALA A 185 -1.65 3.34 -18.92
CA ALA A 185 -1.94 3.53 -20.33
C ALA A 185 -2.13 2.20 -21.03
N TYR A 186 -3.13 2.12 -21.93
CA TYR A 186 -3.35 0.98 -22.83
C TYR A 186 -3.90 1.47 -24.17
N ALA A 187 -3.35 0.95 -25.26
CA ALA A 187 -3.76 1.27 -26.63
C ALA A 187 -3.90 2.80 -26.88
N GLY A 188 -2.95 3.59 -26.36
CA GLY A 188 -2.91 5.04 -26.54
C GLY A 188 -3.90 5.85 -25.71
N ASN A 189 -4.61 5.23 -24.77
CA ASN A 189 -5.51 5.89 -23.82
C ASN A 189 -5.09 5.64 -22.38
N ASN A 190 -5.41 6.56 -21.48
CA ASN A 190 -5.20 6.41 -20.06
C ASN A 190 -6.47 5.91 -19.38
N TYR A 191 -6.29 5.01 -18.43
CA TYR A 191 -7.37 4.43 -17.63
C TYR A 191 -7.04 4.54 -16.14
N LEU A 192 -8.08 4.70 -15.34
CA LEU A 192 -8.03 4.69 -13.90
C LEU A 192 -8.56 3.34 -13.41
N TYR A 193 -7.80 2.69 -12.55
CA TYR A 193 -8.10 1.37 -11.99
C TYR A 193 -8.29 1.50 -10.50
N ALA A 194 -9.43 1.08 -9.98
CA ALA A 194 -9.80 1.14 -8.58
C ALA A 194 -10.03 -0.27 -8.00
N ALA A 195 -9.29 -0.62 -6.95
CA ALA A 195 -9.46 -1.87 -6.24
C ALA A 195 -10.71 -1.79 -5.36
N ASN A 196 -11.78 -2.46 -5.80
CA ASN A 196 -13.05 -2.53 -5.10
C ASN A 196 -13.06 -3.75 -4.17
N PHE A 197 -12.68 -3.54 -2.92
CA PHE A 197 -12.54 -4.60 -1.92
C PHE A 197 -13.87 -5.25 -1.58
N SER A 198 -14.92 -4.44 -1.37
CA SER A 198 -16.26 -4.96 -1.07
C SER A 198 -16.84 -5.72 -2.26
N GLY A 199 -16.61 -5.23 -3.48
CA GLY A 199 -17.12 -5.80 -4.72
C GLY A 199 -16.30 -6.97 -5.28
N ASN A 200 -15.16 -7.30 -4.69
CA ASN A 200 -14.23 -8.35 -5.14
C ASN A 200 -13.84 -8.22 -6.63
N ARG A 201 -13.52 -7.01 -7.07
CA ARG A 201 -13.17 -6.72 -8.46
C ARG A 201 -12.30 -5.47 -8.58
N ILE A 202 -11.73 -5.27 -9.75
CA ILE A 202 -11.16 -3.98 -10.16
C ILE A 202 -12.20 -3.27 -11.02
N ASP A 203 -12.60 -2.07 -10.62
CA ASP A 203 -13.41 -1.18 -11.45
C ASP A 203 -12.48 -0.28 -12.29
N VAL A 204 -12.80 -0.13 -13.58
CA VAL A 204 -11.95 0.59 -14.54
C VAL A 204 -12.71 1.73 -15.17
N TYR A 205 -12.10 2.90 -15.22
CA TYR A 205 -12.68 4.12 -15.80
C TYR A 205 -11.80 4.65 -16.93
N ASP A 206 -12.42 5.15 -17.97
CA ASP A 206 -11.71 5.82 -19.05
C ASP A 206 -11.26 7.24 -18.64
N LYS A 207 -10.54 7.89 -19.52
CA LYS A 207 -10.03 9.27 -19.34
C LYS A 207 -11.10 10.33 -19.06
N ASN A 208 -12.37 10.04 -19.32
CA ASN A 208 -13.52 10.91 -19.06
C ASN A 208 -14.31 10.49 -17.81
N TRP A 209 -13.76 9.63 -16.96
CA TRP A 209 -14.39 9.09 -15.76
C TRP A 209 -15.54 8.11 -16.02
N ALA A 210 -15.74 7.66 -17.26
CA ALA A 210 -16.78 6.70 -17.60
C ALA A 210 -16.31 5.27 -17.30
N VAL A 211 -17.21 4.48 -16.66
CA VAL A 211 -16.93 3.06 -16.35
C VAL A 211 -16.75 2.27 -17.64
N THR A 212 -15.76 1.36 -17.65
CA THR A 212 -15.51 0.45 -18.76
C THR A 212 -16.03 -0.96 -18.44
N LYS A 213 -15.95 -1.87 -19.45
CA LYS A 213 -16.29 -3.28 -19.28
C LYS A 213 -15.07 -4.18 -19.07
N THR A 214 -13.91 -3.59 -18.80
CA THR A 214 -12.67 -4.34 -18.54
C THR A 214 -12.83 -5.17 -17.27
N THR A 215 -12.42 -6.43 -17.34
CA THR A 215 -12.50 -7.38 -16.21
C THR A 215 -11.13 -7.98 -15.92
N PHE A 216 -10.91 -8.29 -14.66
CA PHE A 216 -9.70 -8.92 -14.16
C PHE A 216 -10.07 -10.27 -13.56
N ALA A 217 -9.47 -11.34 -14.03
CA ALA A 217 -9.75 -12.67 -13.51
C ALA A 217 -8.46 -13.48 -13.35
N ASP A 218 -8.34 -14.09 -12.19
CA ASP A 218 -7.38 -15.15 -11.92
C ASP A 218 -8.15 -16.37 -11.41
N PRO A 219 -8.37 -17.39 -12.27
CA PRO A 219 -9.16 -18.57 -11.90
C PRO A 219 -8.50 -19.42 -10.81
N SER A 220 -7.24 -19.16 -10.48
CA SER A 220 -6.49 -19.86 -9.43
C SER A 220 -6.42 -19.08 -8.11
N LEU A 221 -7.03 -17.89 -8.02
CA LEU A 221 -7.12 -17.14 -6.77
C LEU A 221 -8.08 -17.87 -5.83
N PRO A 222 -7.65 -18.24 -4.60
CA PRO A 222 -8.56 -18.90 -3.67
C PRO A 222 -9.74 -18.02 -3.26
N ASP A 223 -10.85 -18.65 -2.94
CA ASP A 223 -12.05 -17.96 -2.45
C ASP A 223 -11.77 -17.14 -1.18
N GLY A 224 -12.46 -16.02 -1.04
CA GLY A 224 -12.38 -15.13 0.10
C GLY A 224 -11.23 -14.13 0.03
N TYR A 225 -10.50 -14.03 -1.09
CA TYR A 225 -9.53 -12.97 -1.33
C TYR A 225 -10.13 -11.89 -2.24
N SER A 226 -9.92 -10.63 -1.85
CA SER A 226 -10.35 -9.44 -2.61
C SER A 226 -9.16 -8.58 -3.02
N PRO A 227 -9.24 -7.84 -4.14
CA PRO A 227 -8.23 -6.85 -4.50
C PRO A 227 -8.11 -5.80 -3.39
N PHE A 228 -6.90 -5.66 -2.84
CA PHE A 228 -6.63 -4.80 -1.69
C PHE A 228 -5.84 -3.55 -2.06
N ASN A 229 -5.01 -3.61 -3.09
CA ASN A 229 -4.43 -2.46 -3.76
C ASN A 229 -4.14 -2.80 -5.23
N ILE A 230 -3.90 -1.77 -6.02
CA ILE A 230 -3.47 -1.87 -7.41
C ILE A 230 -2.42 -0.81 -7.69
N GLN A 231 -1.30 -1.20 -8.31
CA GLN A 231 -0.18 -0.31 -8.59
C GLN A 231 0.37 -0.54 -10.00
N THR A 232 0.65 0.54 -10.70
CA THR A 232 1.33 0.47 -12.00
C THR A 232 2.84 0.44 -11.79
N ILE A 233 3.49 -0.63 -12.24
CA ILE A 233 4.95 -0.81 -12.20
C ILE A 233 5.40 -1.24 -13.61
N ASP A 234 6.29 -0.48 -14.23
CA ASP A 234 6.81 -0.72 -15.59
C ASP A 234 5.69 -0.95 -16.62
N GLY A 235 4.58 -0.21 -16.51
CA GLY A 235 3.43 -0.31 -17.42
C GLY A 235 2.50 -1.50 -17.19
N MET A 236 2.81 -2.37 -16.23
CA MET A 236 1.97 -3.50 -15.82
C MET A 236 1.20 -3.19 -14.55
N LEU A 237 0.06 -3.83 -14.35
CA LEU A 237 -0.76 -3.69 -13.15
C LEU A 237 -0.45 -4.81 -12.15
N TYR A 238 0.11 -4.43 -11.01
CA TYR A 238 0.30 -5.31 -9.87
C TYR A 238 -0.87 -5.14 -8.91
N VAL A 239 -1.59 -6.21 -8.67
CA VAL A 239 -2.75 -6.24 -7.77
C VAL A 239 -2.41 -7.08 -6.55
N THR A 240 -2.49 -6.45 -5.37
CA THR A 240 -2.41 -7.17 -4.10
C THR A 240 -3.80 -7.64 -3.68
N TYR A 241 -3.86 -8.77 -3.01
CA TYR A 241 -5.10 -9.34 -2.47
C TYR A 241 -4.94 -9.62 -1.00
N ALA A 242 -5.91 -9.21 -0.21
CA ALA A 242 -6.06 -9.59 1.19
C ALA A 242 -7.23 -10.55 1.35
N LYS A 243 -7.14 -11.41 2.38
CA LYS A 243 -8.24 -12.29 2.75
C LYS A 243 -9.32 -11.44 3.41
N LYS A 244 -10.56 -11.58 2.94
CA LYS A 244 -11.71 -10.85 3.47
C LYS A 244 -12.37 -11.65 4.59
N ASN A 245 -12.61 -11.02 5.72
CA ASN A 245 -13.40 -11.57 6.80
C ASN A 245 -14.88 -11.57 6.39
N SER A 246 -15.51 -12.74 6.34
CA SER A 246 -16.89 -12.88 5.89
C SER A 246 -17.93 -12.28 6.84
N GLN A 247 -17.55 -11.99 8.09
CA GLN A 247 -18.43 -11.43 9.11
C GLN A 247 -18.37 -9.91 9.18
N THR A 248 -17.14 -9.34 9.11
CA THR A 248 -16.95 -7.89 9.23
C THR A 248 -16.84 -7.19 7.88
N GLY A 249 -16.44 -7.91 6.82
CA GLY A 249 -16.13 -7.31 5.52
C GLY A 249 -14.70 -6.74 5.41
N GLU A 250 -13.98 -6.65 6.53
CA GLU A 250 -12.61 -6.14 6.61
C GLU A 250 -11.56 -7.18 6.17
N GLU A 251 -10.31 -6.76 6.03
CA GLU A 251 -9.22 -7.68 5.75
C GLU A 251 -8.83 -8.51 6.99
N GLU A 252 -8.46 -9.75 6.74
CA GLU A 252 -7.85 -10.62 7.75
C GLU A 252 -6.33 -10.55 7.69
N THR A 253 -5.69 -10.21 8.81
CA THR A 253 -4.24 -10.25 8.96
C THR A 253 -3.74 -11.64 9.35
N GLY A 254 -2.47 -11.93 9.10
CA GLY A 254 -1.78 -13.17 9.42
C GLY A 254 -0.78 -13.58 8.34
N ASN A 255 0.29 -14.27 8.75
CA ASN A 255 1.29 -14.77 7.80
C ASN A 255 0.66 -15.69 6.76
N GLY A 256 1.01 -15.49 5.49
CA GLY A 256 0.47 -16.26 4.38
C GLY A 256 -0.90 -15.77 3.88
N LYS A 257 -1.51 -14.77 4.53
CA LYS A 257 -2.79 -14.19 4.08
C LYS A 257 -2.53 -13.05 3.10
N GLY A 258 -2.15 -13.40 1.88
CA GLY A 258 -1.95 -12.43 0.81
C GLY A 258 -1.54 -13.09 -0.50
N TYR A 259 -1.90 -12.44 -1.61
CA TYR A 259 -1.50 -12.80 -2.96
C TYR A 259 -1.15 -11.54 -3.74
N ILE A 260 -0.34 -11.69 -4.78
CA ILE A 260 -0.01 -10.62 -5.71
C ILE A 260 -0.08 -11.18 -7.11
N ASN A 261 -0.87 -10.54 -7.97
CA ASN A 261 -0.98 -10.87 -9.39
C ASN A 261 -0.45 -9.74 -10.25
N VAL A 262 -0.01 -10.09 -11.46
CA VAL A 262 0.33 -9.14 -12.51
C VAL A 262 -0.65 -9.31 -13.66
N PHE A 263 -1.17 -8.19 -14.14
CA PHE A 263 -2.05 -8.10 -15.28
C PHE A 263 -1.52 -7.09 -16.29
N ASN A 264 -1.90 -7.28 -17.55
CA ASN A 264 -1.84 -6.23 -18.55
C ASN A 264 -2.92 -5.16 -18.23
N PRO A 265 -2.74 -3.91 -18.70
CA PRO A 265 -3.75 -2.87 -18.48
C PRO A 265 -5.13 -3.17 -19.11
N ASP A 266 -5.23 -4.11 -20.06
CA ASP A 266 -6.50 -4.59 -20.61
C ASP A 266 -7.23 -5.60 -19.72
N GLY A 267 -6.66 -5.93 -18.55
CA GLY A 267 -7.21 -6.88 -17.59
C GLY A 267 -6.78 -8.33 -17.82
N SER A 268 -6.04 -8.64 -18.89
CA SER A 268 -5.55 -10.01 -19.13
C SER A 268 -4.50 -10.41 -18.10
N PHE A 269 -4.65 -11.60 -17.52
CA PHE A 269 -3.76 -12.15 -16.50
C PHE A 269 -2.40 -12.52 -17.11
N VAL A 270 -1.32 -12.08 -16.45
CA VAL A 270 0.05 -12.38 -16.87
C VAL A 270 0.64 -13.49 -16.01
N LYS A 271 0.68 -13.27 -14.68
CA LYS A 271 1.23 -14.25 -13.74
C LYS A 271 0.76 -14.01 -12.31
N ARG A 272 0.82 -15.07 -11.50
CA ARG A 272 0.89 -14.96 -10.05
C ARG A 272 2.31 -14.53 -9.68
N PHE A 273 2.46 -13.32 -9.13
CA PHE A 273 3.76 -12.79 -8.72
C PHE A 273 4.21 -13.41 -7.40
N ALA A 274 3.35 -13.42 -6.39
CA ALA A 274 3.66 -14.01 -5.09
C ALA A 274 2.39 -14.57 -4.42
N SER A 275 2.57 -15.60 -3.57
CA SER A 275 1.50 -16.29 -2.86
C SER A 275 1.91 -16.62 -1.44
N GLY A 276 1.07 -16.27 -0.47
CA GLY A 276 1.27 -16.70 0.92
C GLY A 276 2.61 -16.28 1.52
N GLY A 277 3.28 -17.20 2.21
CA GLY A 277 4.63 -17.00 2.75
C GLY A 277 4.71 -15.80 3.71
N LYS A 278 5.47 -14.78 3.34
CA LYS A 278 5.65 -13.54 4.11
C LYS A 278 4.58 -12.49 3.87
N LEU A 279 3.65 -12.70 2.94
CA LEU A 279 2.54 -11.78 2.70
C LEU A 279 1.54 -11.83 3.86
N ASN A 280 1.14 -10.66 4.34
CA ASN A 280 0.23 -10.48 5.46
C ASN A 280 -0.60 -9.21 5.21
N ALA A 281 -1.75 -9.37 4.57
CA ALA A 281 -2.55 -8.26 4.04
C ALA A 281 -1.65 -7.22 3.31
N PRO A 282 -1.00 -7.60 2.19
CA PRO A 282 -0.07 -6.73 1.47
C PRO A 282 -0.85 -5.57 0.82
N TRP A 283 -0.38 -4.32 1.05
CA TRP A 283 -1.02 -3.15 0.45
C TRP A 283 -0.06 -2.33 -0.40
N GLY A 284 0.90 -1.64 0.19
CA GLY A 284 1.83 -0.77 -0.53
C GLY A 284 2.78 -1.56 -1.41
N MET A 285 2.95 -1.15 -2.68
CA MET A 285 3.93 -1.75 -3.59
C MET A 285 4.68 -0.69 -4.37
N VAL A 286 5.99 -0.90 -4.57
CA VAL A 286 6.79 -0.01 -5.41
C VAL A 286 8.05 -0.73 -5.90
N LYS A 287 8.52 -0.40 -7.11
CA LYS A 287 9.83 -0.81 -7.61
C LYS A 287 10.90 0.09 -6.98
N ALA A 288 11.92 -0.53 -6.37
CA ALA A 288 13.02 0.20 -5.76
C ALA A 288 13.97 0.75 -6.84
N PRO A 289 14.35 2.05 -6.78
CA PRO A 289 15.42 2.57 -7.62
C PRO A 289 16.77 1.95 -7.19
N ALA A 290 17.67 1.75 -8.15
CA ALA A 290 18.98 1.13 -7.89
C ALA A 290 19.76 1.80 -6.75
N GLY A 291 19.70 3.13 -6.66
CA GLY A 291 20.38 3.89 -5.60
C GLY A 291 19.83 3.68 -4.17
N PHE A 292 18.65 3.09 -4.01
CA PHE A 292 18.07 2.82 -2.68
C PHE A 292 18.91 1.85 -1.83
N TRP A 293 19.61 0.94 -2.48
CA TRP A 293 20.37 -0.12 -1.81
C TRP A 293 21.76 0.32 -1.30
N GLY A 294 22.17 1.55 -1.59
CA GLY A 294 23.49 2.08 -1.26
C GLY A 294 24.52 1.93 -2.39
N SER A 295 25.67 2.58 -2.20
CA SER A 295 26.72 2.59 -3.20
C SER A 295 27.32 1.20 -3.41
N GLY A 296 27.47 0.79 -4.68
CA GLY A 296 28.08 -0.50 -5.05
C GLY A 296 27.15 -1.71 -4.99
N SER A 297 25.89 -1.53 -4.60
CA SER A 297 24.89 -2.61 -4.68
C SER A 297 24.64 -3.01 -6.13
N GLN A 298 24.50 -4.32 -6.38
CA GLN A 298 24.12 -4.89 -7.67
C GLN A 298 22.63 -5.18 -7.76
N LEU A 299 21.85 -4.82 -6.72
CA LEU A 299 20.42 -5.06 -6.71
C LEU A 299 19.70 -4.13 -7.69
N THR A 300 19.02 -4.74 -8.63
CA THR A 300 18.17 -4.07 -9.63
C THR A 300 16.82 -4.76 -9.69
N ASN A 301 15.80 -4.05 -10.18
CA ASN A 301 14.45 -4.59 -10.40
C ASN A 301 13.77 -5.19 -9.16
N MET A 302 14.18 -4.81 -7.95
CA MET A 302 13.53 -5.27 -6.73
C MET A 302 12.19 -4.58 -6.52
N ILE A 303 11.19 -5.36 -6.13
CA ILE A 303 9.85 -4.89 -5.76
C ILE A 303 9.74 -4.91 -4.24
N LEU A 304 9.39 -3.77 -3.66
CA LEU A 304 9.08 -3.65 -2.24
C LEU A 304 7.59 -3.82 -2.03
N VAL A 305 7.22 -4.63 -1.03
CA VAL A 305 5.83 -4.92 -0.67
C VAL A 305 5.65 -4.66 0.82
N GLY A 306 4.85 -3.66 1.16
CA GLY A 306 4.44 -3.35 2.54
C GLY A 306 3.25 -4.20 2.95
N ASN A 307 3.37 -4.86 4.07
CA ASN A 307 2.29 -5.58 4.72
C ASN A 307 1.57 -4.68 5.73
N PHE A 308 0.28 -4.49 5.58
CA PHE A 308 -0.54 -3.86 6.61
C PHE A 308 -0.52 -4.68 7.91
N GLY A 309 -0.66 -6.00 7.79
CA GLY A 309 -0.91 -6.85 8.95
C GLY A 309 0.24 -7.00 9.96
N ASN A 310 1.50 -6.69 9.57
CA ASN A 310 2.64 -6.72 10.51
C ASN A 310 3.63 -5.57 10.31
N GLY A 311 3.32 -4.62 9.44
CA GLY A 311 4.15 -3.43 9.21
C GLY A 311 5.51 -3.69 8.55
N GLN A 312 5.79 -4.90 8.09
CA GLN A 312 7.06 -5.25 7.44
C GLN A 312 7.05 -4.88 5.96
N ILE A 313 8.22 -4.53 5.44
CA ILE A 313 8.42 -4.28 4.02
C ILE A 313 9.29 -5.40 3.46
N ASN A 314 8.65 -6.29 2.71
CA ASN A 314 9.30 -7.43 2.08
C ASN A 314 9.91 -7.03 0.73
N VAL A 315 11.03 -7.66 0.40
CA VAL A 315 11.76 -7.48 -0.85
C VAL A 315 11.54 -8.71 -1.73
N PHE A 316 11.15 -8.49 -2.96
CA PHE A 316 10.98 -9.53 -3.98
C PHE A 316 11.84 -9.21 -5.19
N ASP A 317 12.34 -10.23 -5.87
CA ASP A 317 12.92 -10.06 -7.21
C ASP A 317 11.81 -9.85 -8.28
N GLU A 318 12.19 -9.62 -9.53
CA GLU A 318 11.26 -9.41 -10.65
C GLU A 318 10.41 -10.65 -10.98
N ASN A 319 10.83 -11.84 -10.51
CA ASN A 319 10.11 -13.10 -10.69
C ASN A 319 9.10 -13.37 -9.57
N GLY A 320 9.17 -12.59 -8.47
CA GLY A 320 8.30 -12.75 -7.29
C GLY A 320 8.91 -13.66 -6.22
N ASN A 321 10.20 -13.98 -6.31
CA ASN A 321 10.89 -14.71 -5.24
C ASN A 321 11.14 -13.78 -4.06
N SER A 322 10.79 -14.23 -2.85
CA SER A 322 11.05 -13.46 -1.62
C SER A 322 12.54 -13.47 -1.30
N MET A 323 13.14 -12.28 -1.24
CA MET A 323 14.55 -12.06 -0.93
C MET A 323 14.79 -11.74 0.55
N GLY A 324 13.73 -11.44 1.32
CA GLY A 324 13.79 -11.04 2.72
C GLY A 324 12.96 -9.81 3.02
N ALA A 325 13.29 -9.10 4.09
CA ALA A 325 12.64 -7.84 4.48
C ALA A 325 13.69 -6.76 4.77
N LEU A 326 13.28 -5.49 4.62
CA LEU A 326 14.12 -4.35 5.04
C LEU A 326 14.37 -4.43 6.55
N GLN A 327 15.60 -4.19 6.96
CA GLN A 327 16.03 -4.31 8.35
C GLN A 327 16.74 -3.05 8.83
N SER A 328 16.56 -2.74 10.10
CA SER A 328 17.34 -1.76 10.83
C SER A 328 18.11 -2.49 11.95
N LYS A 329 19.44 -2.34 11.99
CA LYS A 329 20.29 -3.00 12.98
C LYS A 329 20.06 -4.53 13.07
N GLY A 330 19.80 -5.16 11.92
CA GLY A 330 19.61 -6.61 11.82
C GLY A 330 18.24 -7.14 12.27
N LYS A 331 17.27 -6.25 12.54
CA LYS A 331 15.87 -6.62 12.83
C LYS A 331 14.97 -6.10 11.72
N PRO A 332 13.92 -6.83 11.33
CA PRO A 332 12.92 -6.30 10.39
C PRO A 332 12.42 -4.94 10.84
N ILE A 333 12.27 -4.01 9.89
CA ILE A 333 11.56 -2.76 10.12
C ILE A 333 10.08 -3.10 10.22
N GLU A 334 9.43 -2.64 11.30
CA GLU A 334 8.01 -2.81 11.54
C GLU A 334 7.39 -1.42 11.77
N ILE A 335 6.44 -1.05 10.92
CA ILE A 335 5.69 0.19 11.00
C ILE A 335 4.24 -0.19 11.25
N ASP A 336 3.77 0.05 12.46
CA ASP A 336 2.40 -0.29 12.87
C ASP A 336 1.39 0.42 11.95
N GLY A 337 0.44 -0.35 11.40
CA GLY A 337 -0.57 0.13 10.46
C GLY A 337 0.01 0.63 9.13
N LEU A 338 1.08 0.01 8.61
CA LEU A 338 1.72 0.40 7.35
C LEU A 338 0.76 0.29 6.17
N TRP A 339 0.52 1.42 5.50
CA TRP A 339 -0.28 1.51 4.30
C TRP A 339 0.58 1.83 3.06
N GLY A 340 0.62 3.08 2.65
CA GLY A 340 1.28 3.52 1.42
C GLY A 340 2.79 3.55 1.51
N ILE A 341 3.47 3.14 0.42
CA ILE A 341 4.90 3.34 0.22
C ILE A 341 5.15 3.89 -1.18
N ALA A 342 6.04 4.88 -1.31
CA ALA A 342 6.41 5.43 -2.61
C ALA A 342 7.81 6.05 -2.59
N PHE A 343 8.46 6.07 -3.75
CA PHE A 343 9.65 6.88 -3.98
C PHE A 343 9.28 8.20 -4.66
N PRO A 344 9.95 9.31 -4.35
CA PRO A 344 9.87 10.52 -5.14
C PRO A 344 10.36 10.27 -6.58
N PRO A 345 9.97 11.12 -7.53
CA PRO A 345 10.51 11.06 -8.88
C PRO A 345 12.03 11.08 -8.90
N ALA A 346 12.65 10.42 -9.90
CA ALA A 346 14.10 10.28 -10.03
C ALA A 346 14.86 11.62 -10.08
N THR A 347 14.19 12.71 -10.44
CA THR A 347 14.76 14.08 -10.45
C THR A 347 14.79 14.73 -9.08
N SER A 348 14.17 14.15 -8.07
CA SER A 348 14.14 14.69 -6.71
C SER A 348 15.45 14.39 -5.96
N PHE A 349 15.88 15.30 -5.08
CA PHE A 349 17.07 15.11 -4.24
C PHE A 349 16.96 13.83 -3.38
N ASN A 350 15.76 13.54 -2.87
CA ASN A 350 15.50 12.37 -2.03
C ASN A 350 14.94 11.18 -2.82
N SER A 351 15.24 11.06 -4.13
CA SER A 351 14.69 10.04 -5.01
C SER A 351 14.95 8.59 -4.58
N THR A 352 15.92 8.39 -3.67
CA THR A 352 16.26 7.09 -3.07
C THR A 352 15.67 6.89 -1.67
N TYR A 353 14.80 7.79 -1.17
CA TYR A 353 14.14 7.64 0.12
C TYR A 353 12.75 7.05 -0.10
N LEU A 354 12.47 5.94 0.57
CA LEU A 354 11.17 5.28 0.54
C LEU A 354 10.25 5.96 1.54
N TYR A 355 9.34 6.82 1.06
CA TYR A 355 8.33 7.44 1.92
C TYR A 355 7.24 6.43 2.25
N PHE A 356 6.67 6.54 3.44
CA PHE A 356 5.56 5.72 3.90
C PHE A 356 4.48 6.54 4.59
N ALA A 357 3.25 6.03 4.56
CA ALA A 357 2.11 6.47 5.36
C ALA A 357 1.59 5.28 6.18
N ALA A 358 1.10 5.56 7.38
CA ALA A 358 0.64 4.52 8.32
C ALA A 358 -0.46 5.03 9.24
N GLY A 359 -1.29 4.08 9.72
CA GLY A 359 -2.33 4.25 10.72
C GLY A 359 -2.02 3.50 12.03
N PRO A 360 -1.04 3.93 12.85
CA PRO A 360 -0.67 3.22 14.07
C PRO A 360 -1.80 3.18 15.09
N GLY A 361 -1.70 2.23 16.07
CA GLY A 361 -2.64 2.10 17.18
C GLY A 361 -4.03 1.67 16.72
N THR A 362 -4.11 0.63 15.89
CA THR A 362 -5.37 0.18 15.27
C THR A 362 -6.08 1.32 14.54
N GLU A 363 -5.33 2.03 13.68
CA GLU A 363 -5.79 3.11 12.80
C GLU A 363 -6.33 4.37 13.50
N GLN A 364 -6.08 4.49 14.81
CA GLN A 364 -6.51 5.67 15.58
C GLN A 364 -5.55 6.86 15.43
N HIS A 365 -4.33 6.59 14.99
CA HIS A 365 -3.27 7.59 14.83
C HIS A 365 -2.81 7.65 13.37
N GLY A 366 -1.96 8.62 13.07
CA GLY A 366 -1.37 8.78 11.75
C GLY A 366 0.12 9.06 11.81
N LEU A 367 0.84 8.50 10.86
CA LEU A 367 2.28 8.65 10.75
C LEU A 367 2.70 8.70 9.28
N MET A 368 3.57 9.66 8.95
CA MET A 368 4.30 9.72 7.69
C MET A 368 5.79 9.82 7.97
N GLY A 369 6.60 9.16 7.17
CA GLY A 369 8.04 9.22 7.29
C GLY A 369 8.74 8.66 6.06
N TYR A 370 10.04 8.40 6.18
CA TYR A 370 10.79 7.70 5.15
C TYR A 370 11.75 6.65 5.74
N ILE A 371 12.15 5.74 4.87
CA ILE A 371 13.20 4.76 5.09
C ILE A 371 14.30 5.04 4.07
N LYS A 372 15.55 5.10 4.52
CA LYS A 372 16.71 5.20 3.64
C LYS A 372 17.81 4.25 4.07
N ASN A 373 18.68 3.89 3.14
CA ASN A 373 19.93 3.23 3.50
C ASN A 373 20.80 4.19 4.34
N MET A 374 21.36 3.70 5.45
CA MET A 374 22.11 4.53 6.41
C MET A 374 23.40 5.14 5.84
N TYR A 375 23.90 4.58 4.74
CA TYR A 375 25.10 5.06 4.04
C TYR A 375 24.80 6.04 2.90
N LEU A 376 23.53 6.36 2.67
CA LEU A 376 23.12 7.43 1.76
C LEU A 376 23.10 8.76 2.53
N ASN A 377 23.93 9.69 2.12
CA ASN A 377 23.98 11.06 2.65
C ASN A 377 22.86 11.93 2.07
#